data_dcd7dd19e8d0cdaca265e94c0f7e3d6c
#
_entry.id   dcd7dd19e8d0cdaca265e94c0f7e3d6c
#
_cell.length_a   1.000
_cell.length_b   1.000
_cell.length_c   1.000
_cell.angle_alpha   90.00
_cell.angle_beta   90.00
_cell.angle_gamma   90.00
#
_symmetry.space_group_name_H-M   'P 1'
#
loop_
_entity.id
_entity.type
_entity.pdbx_description
1 polymer ?
#
loop_
_entity_poly.entity_id
_entity_poly.type
_entity_poly.pdbx_seq_one_letter_code
_entity_poly.pdbx_strand_id
1 'polypeptide(L)'
;MTSISGAEMVDWNLAVATATRLVRPGPEVTRDEARAVVAELRGHARTSERHVREFTRMIPDGAAVPDTPVLVVDRAGWVKANVAGFRELLTPLLGKMQERRAGAPGGAVLGAVGGKVTGVELGMLLSFLASRVLGQYETFAPVSRDLPASASGGRLLLVAPNIVHVERELEVAPHDFRLWVCLHEETHRTQFTAVPWLRAHLEGEIQTFLGATEVDPMTILERIREAAQSFAGARPDAENADEGRSLVELVQTPEQREILARLTAVMSLLEGHADFVMDGVGPQVVPSVAEIREKFQQRRASGAGRLDAALRKLLGLDAKLRQYRDGERFVRAVVGQVGMEGFNRVWTSPNTLPTKAEIDRPADWVARVHGKGSEGGGEDREG
;
A
#
# COMPACT_ATOMS: atom_id res chain seq x y z
N MET A 1 41.91 0.36 4.32
CA MET A 1 41.43 1.35 5.28
C MET A 1 39.90 1.27 5.26
N THR A 2 39.36 0.56 6.21
CA THR A 2 37.91 0.37 6.37
C THR A 2 37.30 1.68 6.84
N SER A 3 36.54 2.37 5.98
CA SER A 3 35.73 3.50 6.38
C SER A 3 34.83 3.08 7.56
N ILE A 4 34.98 3.74 8.69
CA ILE A 4 34.02 3.68 9.78
C ILE A 4 32.76 4.33 9.22
N SER A 5 31.80 3.50 8.78
CA SER A 5 30.49 3.93 8.35
C SER A 5 29.85 4.70 9.49
N GLY A 6 29.55 5.99 9.27
CA GLY A 6 28.83 6.81 10.25
C GLY A 6 27.58 6.07 10.70
N ALA A 7 27.24 6.18 11.99
CA ALA A 7 26.11 5.50 12.60
C ALA A 7 24.84 5.73 11.76
N GLU A 8 24.32 4.70 11.13
CA GLU A 8 23.07 4.76 10.38
C GLU A 8 21.94 5.13 11.35
N MET A 9 21.06 6.03 10.94
CA MET A 9 19.91 6.47 11.77
C MET A 9 18.88 5.36 12.01
N VAL A 10 18.93 4.29 11.21
CA VAL A 10 18.12 3.08 11.34
C VAL A 10 19.04 1.88 11.19
N ASP A 11 19.05 1.00 12.18
CA ASP A 11 19.70 -0.31 12.04
C ASP A 11 18.76 -1.28 11.33
N TRP A 12 18.87 -1.31 10.00
CA TRP A 12 18.03 -2.16 9.13
C TRP A 12 18.21 -3.65 9.40
N ASN A 13 19.43 -4.08 9.76
CA ASN A 13 19.71 -5.47 10.07
C ASN A 13 19.02 -5.88 11.38
N LEU A 14 19.05 -5.00 12.37
CA LEU A 14 18.36 -5.21 13.64
C LEU A 14 16.83 -5.20 13.42
N ALA A 15 16.30 -4.34 12.55
CA ALA A 15 14.88 -4.34 12.19
C ALA A 15 14.44 -5.68 11.59
N VAL A 16 15.20 -6.21 10.63
CA VAL A 16 14.93 -7.54 10.04
C VAL A 16 15.03 -8.65 11.08
N ALA A 17 16.09 -8.64 11.91
CA ALA A 17 16.30 -9.66 12.93
C ALA A 17 15.17 -9.65 13.96
N THR A 18 14.79 -8.46 14.47
CA THR A 18 13.69 -8.26 15.40
C THR A 18 12.37 -8.73 14.80
N ALA A 19 12.03 -8.27 13.60
CA ALA A 19 10.80 -8.66 12.94
C ALA A 19 10.72 -10.17 12.71
N THR A 20 11.78 -10.78 12.18
CA THR A 20 11.82 -12.22 11.90
C THR A 20 11.69 -13.06 13.17
N ARG A 21 12.22 -12.57 14.30
CA ARG A 21 12.10 -13.25 15.59
C ARG A 21 10.71 -13.13 16.22
N LEU A 22 10.05 -12.01 16.03
CA LEU A 22 8.73 -11.70 16.62
C LEU A 22 7.56 -12.15 15.76
N VAL A 23 7.79 -12.35 14.47
CA VAL A 23 6.71 -12.78 13.55
C VAL A 23 6.17 -14.13 13.99
N ARG A 24 4.85 -14.20 14.14
CA ARG A 24 4.17 -15.44 14.53
C ARG A 24 4.26 -16.46 13.41
N PRO A 25 4.40 -17.77 13.72
CA PRO A 25 4.31 -18.82 12.70
C PRO A 25 2.94 -18.74 12.00
N GLY A 26 2.90 -19.21 10.76
CA GLY A 26 1.64 -19.37 10.02
C GLY A 26 0.79 -20.52 10.58
N PRO A 27 -0.33 -20.83 9.91
CA PRO A 27 -1.14 -22.00 10.24
C PRO A 27 -0.31 -23.28 10.05
N GLU A 28 -0.62 -24.27 10.85
CA GLU A 28 -0.01 -25.60 10.68
C GLU A 28 -0.47 -26.23 9.38
N VAL A 29 0.50 -26.61 8.55
CA VAL A 29 0.32 -27.26 7.26
C VAL A 29 1.44 -28.29 7.04
N THR A 30 1.15 -29.35 6.33
CA THR A 30 2.18 -30.29 5.89
C THR A 30 3.04 -29.66 4.79
N ARG A 31 4.22 -30.24 4.54
CA ARG A 31 5.08 -29.76 3.43
C ARG A 31 4.39 -29.91 2.07
N ASP A 32 3.59 -30.91 1.87
CA ASP A 32 2.92 -31.15 0.59
C ASP A 32 1.75 -30.19 0.39
N GLU A 33 0.98 -29.88 1.44
CA GLU A 33 -0.01 -28.81 1.43
C GLU A 33 0.64 -27.45 1.14
N ALA A 34 1.76 -27.13 1.79
CA ALA A 34 2.47 -25.88 1.52
C ALA A 34 2.94 -25.77 0.07
N ARG A 35 3.47 -26.88 -0.51
CA ARG A 35 3.87 -26.93 -1.92
C ARG A 35 2.69 -26.76 -2.86
N ALA A 36 1.57 -27.41 -2.56
CA ALA A 36 0.34 -27.30 -3.34
C ALA A 36 -0.19 -25.86 -3.34
N VAL A 37 -0.28 -25.20 -2.17
CA VAL A 37 -0.68 -23.81 -2.04
C VAL A 37 0.24 -22.88 -2.86
N VAL A 38 1.55 -23.05 -2.76
CA VAL A 38 2.52 -22.21 -3.51
C VAL A 38 2.36 -22.41 -5.02
N ALA A 39 2.17 -23.66 -5.47
CA ALA A 39 1.97 -23.96 -6.89
C ALA A 39 0.66 -23.34 -7.42
N GLU A 40 -0.41 -23.43 -6.64
CA GLU A 40 -1.72 -22.86 -6.96
C GLU A 40 -1.67 -21.34 -7.02
N LEU A 41 -1.11 -20.67 -6.02
CA LEU A 41 -0.95 -19.20 -6.01
C LEU A 41 -0.16 -18.69 -7.22
N ARG A 42 0.91 -19.39 -7.61
CA ARG A 42 1.65 -19.07 -8.84
C ARG A 42 0.81 -19.28 -10.11
N GLY A 43 -0.04 -20.28 -10.11
CA GLY A 43 -1.01 -20.52 -11.19
C GLY A 43 -2.03 -19.40 -11.27
N HIS A 44 -2.63 -19.06 -10.14
CA HIS A 44 -3.62 -17.99 -10.04
C HIS A 44 -3.07 -16.62 -10.42
N ALA A 45 -1.86 -16.28 -10.00
CA ALA A 45 -1.23 -15.02 -10.40
C ALA A 45 -1.13 -14.87 -11.93
N ARG A 46 -0.72 -15.96 -12.64
CA ARG A 46 -0.69 -15.94 -14.12
C ARG A 46 -2.07 -15.85 -14.76
N THR A 47 -3.07 -16.51 -14.16
CA THR A 47 -4.44 -16.47 -14.68
C THR A 47 -5.09 -15.11 -14.42
N SER A 48 -4.83 -14.53 -13.26
CA SER A 48 -5.33 -13.21 -12.87
C SER A 48 -4.86 -12.09 -13.81
N GLU A 49 -3.62 -12.16 -14.31
CA GLU A 49 -3.09 -11.19 -15.27
C GLU A 49 -4.00 -11.05 -16.51
N ARG A 50 -4.41 -12.18 -17.08
CA ARG A 50 -5.31 -12.18 -18.23
C ARG A 50 -6.68 -11.58 -17.88
N HIS A 51 -7.29 -11.99 -16.78
CA HIS A 51 -8.61 -11.50 -16.37
C HIS A 51 -8.61 -10.01 -16.05
N VAL A 52 -7.57 -9.53 -15.35
CA VAL A 52 -7.43 -8.10 -15.03
C VAL A 52 -7.23 -7.29 -16.32
N ARG A 53 -6.40 -7.76 -17.23
CA ARG A 53 -6.16 -7.09 -18.53
C ARG A 53 -7.44 -7.00 -19.37
N GLU A 54 -8.15 -8.10 -19.53
CA GLU A 54 -9.42 -8.17 -20.27
C GLU A 54 -10.48 -7.26 -19.66
N PHE A 55 -10.59 -7.24 -18.34
CA PHE A 55 -11.58 -6.44 -17.65
C PHE A 55 -11.26 -4.94 -17.67
N THR A 56 -10.02 -4.56 -17.32
CA THR A 56 -9.63 -3.16 -17.15
C THR A 56 -9.35 -2.45 -18.47
N ARG A 57 -8.91 -3.18 -19.49
CA ARG A 57 -8.46 -2.61 -20.78
C ARG A 57 -7.38 -1.52 -20.63
N MET A 58 -6.63 -1.55 -19.54
CA MET A 58 -5.54 -0.58 -19.30
C MET A 58 -4.33 -0.83 -20.19
N ILE A 59 -4.13 -2.08 -20.60
CA ILE A 59 -3.04 -2.49 -21.47
C ILE A 59 -3.64 -2.85 -22.83
N PRO A 60 -3.24 -2.17 -23.93
CA PRO A 60 -3.73 -2.48 -25.25
C PRO A 60 -3.45 -3.93 -25.65
N ASP A 61 -4.32 -4.51 -26.48
CA ASP A 61 -4.12 -5.84 -27.02
C ASP A 61 -2.82 -5.94 -27.81
N GLY A 62 -2.04 -6.99 -27.54
CA GLY A 62 -0.74 -7.19 -28.18
C GLY A 62 0.42 -6.37 -27.60
N ALA A 63 0.16 -5.43 -26.67
CA ALA A 63 1.24 -4.71 -25.98
C ALA A 63 1.99 -5.66 -25.05
N ALA A 64 3.32 -5.52 -25.04
CA ALA A 64 4.18 -6.23 -24.09
C ALA A 64 3.92 -5.71 -22.68
N VAL A 65 3.66 -6.63 -21.74
CA VAL A 65 3.60 -6.31 -20.30
C VAL A 65 5.00 -6.44 -19.74
N PRO A 66 5.49 -5.47 -18.95
CA PRO A 66 6.75 -5.62 -18.27
C PRO A 66 6.76 -6.89 -17.41
N ASP A 67 7.78 -7.72 -17.59
CA ASP A 67 7.94 -8.92 -16.77
C ASP A 67 8.35 -8.51 -15.36
N THR A 68 7.40 -8.58 -14.45
CA THR A 68 7.63 -8.30 -13.02
C THR A 68 7.51 -9.59 -12.22
N PRO A 69 8.49 -9.90 -11.35
CA PRO A 69 8.49 -11.16 -10.63
C PRO A 69 7.27 -11.32 -9.71
N VAL A 70 6.68 -12.52 -9.70
CA VAL A 70 5.68 -12.94 -8.71
C VAL A 70 6.37 -13.86 -7.71
N LEU A 71 6.43 -13.43 -6.46
CA LEU A 71 7.05 -14.13 -5.36
C LEU A 71 5.99 -14.60 -4.34
N VAL A 72 5.89 -15.91 -4.16
CA VAL A 72 5.10 -16.48 -3.06
C VAL A 72 6.05 -16.65 -1.88
N VAL A 73 5.79 -15.91 -0.80
CA VAL A 73 6.68 -15.75 0.35
C VAL A 73 6.02 -16.18 1.65
N ASP A 74 6.83 -16.46 2.65
CA ASP A 74 6.41 -16.49 4.04
C ASP A 74 6.43 -15.09 4.67
N ARG A 75 6.02 -14.98 5.92
CA ARG A 75 5.99 -13.71 6.66
C ARG A 75 7.38 -13.08 6.80
N ALA A 76 8.40 -13.89 7.01
CA ALA A 76 9.79 -13.43 7.13
C ALA A 76 10.33 -12.94 5.78
N GLY A 77 9.98 -13.62 4.70
CA GLY A 77 10.28 -13.18 3.33
C GLY A 77 9.63 -11.83 3.00
N TRP A 78 8.37 -11.64 3.41
CA TRP A 78 7.70 -10.35 3.27
C TRP A 78 8.41 -9.22 4.04
N VAL A 79 8.83 -9.48 5.28
CA VAL A 79 9.62 -8.50 6.07
C VAL A 79 10.89 -8.10 5.35
N LYS A 80 11.67 -9.08 4.87
CA LYS A 80 12.93 -8.81 4.17
C LYS A 80 12.72 -7.98 2.90
N ALA A 81 11.67 -8.28 2.14
CA ALA A 81 11.30 -7.56 0.96
C ALA A 81 10.99 -6.09 1.28
N ASN A 82 10.11 -5.86 2.26
CA ASN A 82 9.67 -4.51 2.62
C ASN A 82 10.77 -3.65 3.24
N VAL A 83 11.67 -4.22 4.05
CA VAL A 83 12.83 -3.48 4.58
C VAL A 83 13.71 -2.97 3.44
N ALA A 84 13.90 -3.75 2.38
CA ALA A 84 14.67 -3.31 1.22
C ALA A 84 14.02 -2.11 0.52
N GLY A 85 12.69 -2.14 0.31
CA GLY A 85 11.93 -1.03 -0.29
C GLY A 85 11.91 0.22 0.61
N PHE A 86 11.70 0.08 1.92
CA PHE A 86 11.77 1.19 2.86
C PHE A 86 13.15 1.84 2.92
N ARG A 87 14.20 1.01 2.88
CA ARG A 87 15.58 1.53 2.84
C ARG A 87 15.79 2.40 1.61
N GLU A 88 15.38 1.95 0.44
CA GLU A 88 15.48 2.70 -0.81
C GLU A 88 14.74 4.05 -0.72
N LEU A 89 13.48 4.00 -0.29
CA LEU A 89 12.63 5.18 -0.19
C LEU A 89 13.12 6.21 0.84
N LEU A 90 13.66 5.76 1.97
CA LEU A 90 14.06 6.64 3.08
C LEU A 90 15.51 7.10 3.00
N THR A 91 16.36 6.48 2.16
CA THR A 91 17.78 6.83 2.04
C THR A 91 18.02 8.34 1.79
N PRO A 92 17.30 9.03 0.89
CA PRO A 92 17.51 10.46 0.66
C PRO A 92 17.19 11.33 1.89
N LEU A 93 16.13 10.98 2.63
CA LEU A 93 15.73 11.68 3.86
C LEU A 93 16.78 11.49 4.96
N LEU A 94 17.19 10.22 5.19
CA LEU A 94 18.16 9.88 6.21
C LEU A 94 19.52 10.54 5.93
N GLY A 95 19.91 10.67 4.66
CA GLY A 95 21.11 11.40 4.24
C GLY A 95 21.07 12.88 4.64
N LYS A 96 19.97 13.58 4.30
CA LYS A 96 19.77 14.99 4.70
C LYS A 96 19.77 15.20 6.22
N MET A 97 19.18 14.27 6.96
CA MET A 97 19.15 14.32 8.42
C MET A 97 20.54 14.08 9.03
N GLN A 98 21.34 13.18 8.43
CA GLN A 98 22.71 12.90 8.86
C GLN A 98 23.63 14.10 8.63
N GLU A 99 23.52 14.78 7.50
CA GLU A 99 24.25 16.02 7.19
C GLU A 99 23.97 17.12 8.22
N ARG A 100 22.68 17.31 8.60
CA ARG A 100 22.30 18.28 9.64
C ARG A 100 22.88 17.94 11.02
N ARG A 101 23.01 16.65 11.37
CA ARG A 101 23.57 16.20 12.65
C ARG A 101 25.08 16.19 12.70
N ALA A 102 25.76 16.05 11.59
CA ALA A 102 27.23 16.03 11.54
C ALA A 102 27.87 17.29 12.11
N GLY A 103 27.13 18.42 12.15
CA GLY A 103 27.57 19.67 12.77
C GLY A 103 27.32 19.79 14.27
N ALA A 104 26.68 18.82 14.95
CA ALA A 104 26.33 18.90 16.36
C ALA A 104 27.35 18.14 17.27
N PRO A 105 27.81 18.74 18.39
CA PRO A 105 28.71 18.05 19.33
C PRO A 105 28.07 16.80 19.94
N GLY A 106 28.74 15.65 19.92
CA GLY A 106 28.25 14.39 20.48
C GLY A 106 27.27 13.58 19.62
N GLY A 107 27.00 14.02 18.37
CA GLY A 107 25.99 13.42 17.49
C GLY A 107 26.25 11.95 17.11
N ALA A 108 27.50 11.49 17.09
CA ALA A 108 27.84 10.12 16.67
C ALA A 108 27.38 9.05 17.68
N VAL A 109 27.53 9.28 18.99
CA VAL A 109 27.14 8.30 20.03
C VAL A 109 25.62 8.26 20.20
N LEU A 110 24.95 9.42 20.23
CA LEU A 110 23.50 9.50 20.23
C LEU A 110 22.87 8.87 18.98
N GLY A 111 23.52 9.04 17.83
CA GLY A 111 23.09 8.43 16.55
C GLY A 111 23.14 6.90 16.59
N ALA A 112 24.19 6.31 17.16
CA ALA A 112 24.35 4.84 17.22
C ALA A 112 23.30 4.18 18.15
N VAL A 113 22.98 4.80 19.26
CA VAL A 113 21.94 4.29 20.20
C VAL A 113 20.54 4.51 19.59
N GLY A 114 20.28 5.69 19.02
CA GLY A 114 19.00 6.01 18.38
C GLY A 114 18.69 5.09 17.21
N GLY A 115 19.67 4.80 16.36
CA GLY A 115 19.50 3.89 15.21
C GLY A 115 19.11 2.46 15.61
N LYS A 116 19.61 1.96 16.74
CA LYS A 116 19.24 0.64 17.28
C LYS A 116 17.80 0.63 17.82
N VAL A 117 17.41 1.67 18.55
CA VAL A 117 16.04 1.79 19.07
C VAL A 117 15.05 1.83 17.90
N THR A 118 15.31 2.68 16.92
CA THR A 118 14.47 2.78 15.69
C THR A 118 14.41 1.45 14.93
N GLY A 119 15.52 0.70 14.87
CA GLY A 119 15.56 -0.62 14.24
C GLY A 119 14.65 -1.63 14.95
N VAL A 120 14.63 -1.66 16.27
CA VAL A 120 13.75 -2.55 17.07
C VAL A 120 12.28 -2.17 16.86
N GLU A 121 11.94 -0.88 16.94
CA GLU A 121 10.57 -0.38 16.80
C GLU A 121 10.01 -0.69 15.38
N LEU A 122 10.80 -0.42 14.36
CA LEU A 122 10.46 -0.79 12.99
C LEU A 122 10.28 -2.31 12.84
N GLY A 123 11.15 -3.10 13.46
CA GLY A 123 11.04 -4.55 13.48
C GLY A 123 9.74 -5.05 14.12
N MET A 124 9.31 -4.46 15.23
CA MET A 124 8.04 -4.78 15.88
C MET A 124 6.85 -4.45 14.96
N LEU A 125 6.84 -3.26 14.36
CA LEU A 125 5.80 -2.86 13.41
C LEU A 125 5.72 -3.80 12.21
N LEU A 126 6.86 -4.13 11.60
CA LEU A 126 6.92 -5.04 10.46
C LEU A 126 6.46 -6.45 10.82
N SER A 127 6.78 -6.97 12.02
CA SER A 127 6.31 -8.28 12.45
C SER A 127 4.78 -8.33 12.58
N PHE A 128 4.19 -7.25 13.05
CA PHE A 128 2.74 -7.10 13.14
C PHE A 128 2.08 -7.07 11.74
N LEU A 129 2.58 -6.24 10.83
CA LEU A 129 2.06 -6.12 9.47
C LEU A 129 2.25 -7.42 8.69
N ALA A 130 3.40 -8.08 8.83
CA ALA A 130 3.71 -9.35 8.17
C ALA A 130 2.70 -10.46 8.45
N SER A 131 1.98 -10.37 9.58
CA SER A 131 0.95 -11.34 9.96
C SER A 131 -0.44 -11.04 9.39
N ARG A 132 -0.60 -9.93 8.67
CA ARG A 132 -1.92 -9.44 8.19
C ARG A 132 -2.03 -9.25 6.70
N VAL A 133 -0.94 -8.91 6.05
CA VAL A 133 -0.88 -8.65 4.61
C VAL A 133 -1.06 -9.94 3.85
N LEU A 134 -2.04 -10.02 2.93
CA LEU A 134 -2.28 -11.19 2.07
C LEU A 134 -1.37 -11.17 0.85
N GLY A 135 -1.20 -9.99 0.26
CA GLY A 135 -0.32 -9.73 -0.85
C GLY A 135 0.08 -8.27 -0.90
N GLN A 136 0.95 -7.94 -1.82
CA GLN A 136 1.43 -6.57 -2.03
C GLN A 136 2.15 -6.46 -3.37
N TYR A 137 1.80 -5.45 -4.14
CA TYR A 137 2.70 -5.00 -5.21
C TYR A 137 3.73 -4.04 -4.62
N GLU A 138 4.97 -4.50 -4.50
CA GLU A 138 6.07 -3.70 -3.96
C GLU A 138 6.65 -2.81 -5.07
N THR A 139 6.14 -1.60 -5.14
CA THR A 139 6.48 -0.61 -6.17
C THR A 139 7.91 -0.08 -6.04
N PHE A 140 8.42 0.06 -4.82
CA PHE A 140 9.74 0.63 -4.52
C PHE A 140 10.82 -0.42 -4.31
N ALA A 141 10.61 -1.65 -4.80
CA ALA A 141 11.65 -2.66 -4.78
C ALA A 141 12.91 -2.16 -5.52
N PRO A 142 14.12 -2.39 -4.97
CA PRO A 142 15.34 -2.05 -5.67
C PRO A 142 15.39 -2.77 -7.01
N VAL A 143 15.73 -2.03 -8.07
CA VAL A 143 15.90 -2.62 -9.41
C VAL A 143 17.07 -3.60 -9.34
N SER A 144 16.80 -4.88 -9.56
CA SER A 144 17.87 -5.88 -9.65
C SER A 144 18.75 -5.55 -10.86
N ARG A 145 20.07 -5.53 -10.67
CA ARG A 145 21.05 -5.30 -11.77
C ARG A 145 20.98 -6.38 -12.85
N ASP A 146 20.35 -7.50 -12.54
CA ASP A 146 20.22 -8.66 -13.42
C ASP A 146 18.93 -8.63 -14.28
N LEU A 147 18.06 -7.63 -14.08
CA LEU A 147 16.86 -7.43 -14.88
C LEU A 147 17.11 -6.42 -16.01
N PRO A 148 16.52 -6.62 -17.19
CA PRO A 148 16.64 -5.65 -18.28
C PRO A 148 16.08 -4.29 -17.84
N ALA A 149 16.67 -3.20 -18.34
CA ALA A 149 16.30 -1.82 -18.02
C ALA A 149 14.83 -1.47 -18.30
N SER A 150 14.13 -2.32 -19.05
CA SER A 150 12.69 -2.26 -19.33
C SER A 150 11.82 -2.88 -18.23
N ALA A 151 12.41 -3.60 -17.27
CA ALA A 151 11.65 -4.14 -16.14
C ALA A 151 11.27 -2.97 -15.22
N SER A 152 9.98 -2.68 -15.12
CA SER A 152 9.47 -1.78 -14.09
C SER A 152 9.92 -2.34 -12.74
N GLY A 153 10.65 -1.52 -11.93
CA GLY A 153 11.32 -1.97 -10.71
C GLY A 153 10.37 -2.34 -9.57
N GLY A 154 9.31 -3.12 -9.86
CA GLY A 154 8.35 -3.62 -8.88
C GLY A 154 8.33 -5.15 -8.85
N ARG A 155 7.71 -5.72 -7.82
CA ARG A 155 7.44 -7.17 -7.72
C ARG A 155 6.14 -7.42 -6.97
N LEU A 156 5.46 -8.50 -7.35
CA LEU A 156 4.25 -8.95 -6.68
C LEU A 156 4.62 -9.95 -5.58
N LEU A 157 4.20 -9.68 -4.36
CA LEU A 157 4.36 -10.56 -3.21
C LEU A 157 3.01 -11.17 -2.83
N LEU A 158 2.96 -12.50 -2.65
CA LEU A 158 1.82 -13.22 -2.09
C LEU A 158 2.26 -13.91 -0.80
N VAL A 159 1.62 -13.57 0.32
CA VAL A 159 2.00 -14.07 1.65
C VAL A 159 1.21 -15.35 1.96
N ALA A 160 1.67 -16.48 1.46
CA ALA A 160 0.96 -17.75 1.51
C ALA A 160 0.42 -18.14 2.90
N PRO A 161 1.18 -18.03 4.02
CA PRO A 161 0.64 -18.39 5.34
C PRO A 161 -0.51 -17.49 5.80
N ASN A 162 -0.59 -16.26 5.34
CA ASN A 162 -1.70 -15.36 5.68
C ASN A 162 -2.94 -15.67 4.86
N ILE A 163 -2.76 -15.98 3.58
CA ILE A 163 -3.85 -16.39 2.69
C ILE A 163 -4.51 -17.66 3.26
N VAL A 164 -3.71 -18.69 3.58
CA VAL A 164 -4.22 -19.93 4.19
C VAL A 164 -4.87 -19.70 5.55
N HIS A 165 -4.33 -18.77 6.34
CA HIS A 165 -4.92 -18.42 7.64
C HIS A 165 -6.32 -17.80 7.46
N VAL A 166 -6.45 -16.86 6.55
CA VAL A 166 -7.71 -16.11 6.35
C VAL A 166 -8.76 -16.97 5.64
N GLU A 167 -8.40 -17.79 4.65
CA GLU A 167 -9.36 -18.70 4.01
C GLU A 167 -9.99 -19.69 5.01
N ARG A 168 -9.19 -20.20 5.98
CA ARG A 168 -9.66 -21.06 7.06
C ARG A 168 -10.51 -20.30 8.07
N GLU A 169 -10.10 -19.09 8.45
CA GLU A 169 -10.83 -18.21 9.39
C GLU A 169 -12.22 -17.83 8.85
N LEU A 170 -12.30 -17.55 7.56
CA LEU A 170 -13.55 -17.18 6.89
C LEU A 170 -14.40 -18.38 6.47
N GLU A 171 -13.86 -19.60 6.54
CA GLU A 171 -14.53 -20.82 6.07
C GLU A 171 -15.06 -20.66 4.63
N VAL A 172 -14.20 -20.16 3.72
CA VAL A 172 -14.51 -19.98 2.30
C VAL A 172 -13.81 -21.02 1.45
N ALA A 173 -14.25 -21.19 0.19
CA ALA A 173 -13.61 -22.08 -0.77
C ALA A 173 -12.15 -21.64 -1.03
N PRO A 174 -11.13 -22.46 -0.68
CA PRO A 174 -9.73 -22.02 -0.75
C PRO A 174 -9.29 -21.62 -2.16
N HIS A 175 -9.71 -22.38 -3.18
CA HIS A 175 -9.41 -22.10 -4.58
C HIS A 175 -9.88 -20.70 -5.00
N ASP A 176 -11.14 -20.40 -4.72
CA ASP A 176 -11.76 -19.13 -5.08
C ASP A 176 -11.14 -17.98 -4.31
N PHE A 177 -10.91 -18.15 -2.99
CA PHE A 177 -10.29 -17.12 -2.17
C PHE A 177 -8.87 -16.77 -2.62
N ARG A 178 -8.06 -17.78 -2.96
CA ARG A 178 -6.69 -17.59 -3.47
C ARG A 178 -6.69 -16.84 -4.79
N LEU A 179 -7.60 -17.19 -5.70
CA LEU A 179 -7.76 -16.50 -6.98
C LEU A 179 -8.24 -15.07 -6.76
N TRP A 180 -9.20 -14.86 -5.87
CA TRP A 180 -9.73 -13.54 -5.51
C TRP A 180 -8.64 -12.60 -4.98
N VAL A 181 -7.76 -13.08 -4.07
CA VAL A 181 -6.59 -12.33 -3.61
C VAL A 181 -5.63 -12.03 -4.77
N CYS A 182 -5.36 -13.01 -5.63
CA CYS A 182 -4.47 -12.80 -6.78
C CYS A 182 -5.01 -11.75 -7.75
N LEU A 183 -6.32 -11.68 -7.98
CA LEU A 183 -6.96 -10.65 -8.81
C LEU A 183 -6.74 -9.24 -8.25
N HIS A 184 -6.87 -9.09 -6.92
CA HIS A 184 -6.61 -7.81 -6.24
C HIS A 184 -5.17 -7.34 -6.45
N GLU A 185 -4.21 -8.18 -6.11
CA GLU A 185 -2.79 -7.85 -6.18
C GLU A 185 -2.31 -7.66 -7.62
N GLU A 186 -2.87 -8.42 -8.56
CA GLU A 186 -2.59 -8.28 -9.98
C GLU A 186 -3.12 -6.97 -10.54
N THR A 187 -4.24 -6.47 -10.00
CA THR A 187 -4.75 -5.16 -10.37
C THR A 187 -3.75 -4.07 -9.99
N HIS A 188 -3.17 -4.15 -8.80
CA HIS A 188 -2.09 -3.23 -8.40
C HIS A 188 -0.88 -3.34 -9.34
N ARG A 189 -0.44 -4.56 -9.67
CA ARG A 189 0.64 -4.75 -10.65
C ARG A 189 0.30 -4.06 -11.97
N THR A 190 -0.92 -4.26 -12.48
CA THR A 190 -1.38 -3.65 -13.73
C THR A 190 -1.39 -2.12 -13.66
N GLN A 191 -1.87 -1.53 -12.57
CA GLN A 191 -1.86 -0.08 -12.35
C GLN A 191 -0.45 0.52 -12.48
N PHE A 192 0.55 -0.10 -11.87
CA PHE A 192 1.92 0.42 -11.90
C PHE A 192 2.70 0.06 -13.17
N THR A 193 2.36 -1.02 -13.86
CA THR A 193 3.03 -1.42 -15.11
C THR A 193 2.43 -0.76 -16.34
N ALA A 194 1.11 -0.51 -16.33
CA ALA A 194 0.41 0.18 -17.42
C ALA A 194 0.53 1.71 -17.35
N VAL A 195 0.87 2.27 -16.18
CA VAL A 195 0.94 3.73 -15.93
C VAL A 195 2.37 4.12 -15.55
N PRO A 196 3.28 4.36 -16.51
CA PRO A 196 4.71 4.52 -16.25
C PRO A 196 5.07 5.69 -15.32
N TRP A 197 4.26 6.75 -15.30
CA TRP A 197 4.49 7.92 -14.47
C TRP A 197 4.03 7.78 -13.01
N LEU A 198 3.17 6.80 -12.71
CA LEU A 198 2.50 6.68 -11.40
C LEU A 198 3.49 6.45 -10.25
N ARG A 199 4.48 5.56 -10.46
CA ARG A 199 5.54 5.31 -9.47
C ARG A 199 6.31 6.58 -9.14
N ALA A 200 6.81 7.27 -10.17
CA ALA A 200 7.60 8.50 -9.98
C ALA A 200 6.78 9.63 -9.33
N HIS A 201 5.49 9.72 -9.66
CA HIS A 201 4.58 10.67 -9.04
C HIS A 201 4.42 10.40 -7.54
N LEU A 202 4.11 9.16 -7.15
CA LEU A 202 3.98 8.79 -5.73
C LEU A 202 5.29 8.98 -4.96
N GLU A 203 6.42 8.60 -5.55
CA GLU A 203 7.74 8.81 -4.96
C GLU A 203 8.00 10.30 -4.72
N GLY A 204 7.70 11.16 -5.70
CA GLY A 204 7.82 12.61 -5.59
C GLY A 204 6.94 13.20 -4.49
N GLU A 205 5.67 12.79 -4.40
CA GLU A 205 4.76 13.23 -3.33
C GLU A 205 5.25 12.78 -1.95
N ILE A 206 5.71 11.53 -1.81
CA ILE A 206 6.28 11.02 -0.56
C ILE A 206 7.56 11.79 -0.17
N GLN A 207 8.47 12.02 -1.11
CA GLN A 207 9.70 12.79 -0.86
C GLN A 207 9.40 14.25 -0.47
N THR A 208 8.40 14.87 -1.10
CA THR A 208 7.95 16.23 -0.76
C THR A 208 7.35 16.25 0.65
N PHE A 209 6.50 15.29 0.99
CA PHE A 209 5.93 15.14 2.34
C PHE A 209 7.03 14.99 3.41
N LEU A 210 7.99 14.10 3.16
CA LEU A 210 9.10 13.87 4.08
C LEU A 210 10.03 15.09 4.17
N GLY A 211 10.23 15.81 3.05
CA GLY A 211 11.06 17.03 2.99
C GLY A 211 10.43 18.24 3.68
N ALA A 212 9.10 18.36 3.64
CA ALA A 212 8.34 19.40 4.33
C ALA A 212 8.27 19.19 5.86
N THR A 213 8.81 18.08 6.36
CA THR A 213 8.84 17.77 7.78
C THR A 213 9.99 18.55 8.44
N GLU A 214 9.73 19.77 8.94
CA GLU A 214 10.62 20.48 9.87
C GLU A 214 10.63 19.84 11.28
N VAL A 215 9.89 18.77 11.46
CA VAL A 215 9.76 18.09 12.74
C VAL A 215 11.10 17.45 13.09
N ASP A 216 11.64 17.85 14.24
CA ASP A 216 12.79 17.21 14.85
C ASP A 216 12.60 15.70 14.82
N PRO A 217 13.57 14.94 14.29
CA PRO A 217 13.52 13.48 14.27
C PRO A 217 13.19 12.85 15.61
N MET A 218 13.56 13.51 16.70
CA MET A 218 13.20 13.10 18.07
C MET A 218 11.69 13.12 18.30
N THR A 219 10.96 14.06 17.71
CA THR A 219 9.50 14.14 17.84
C THR A 219 8.80 12.99 17.10
N ILE A 220 9.33 12.55 15.96
CA ILE A 220 8.83 11.34 15.26
C ILE A 220 9.13 10.10 16.09
N LEU A 221 10.33 10.00 16.64
CA LEU A 221 10.76 8.89 17.50
C LEU A 221 9.95 8.82 18.79
N GLU A 222 9.71 9.96 19.45
CA GLU A 222 8.87 10.07 20.64
C GLU A 222 7.45 9.61 20.36
N ARG A 223 6.88 9.93 19.21
CA ARG A 223 5.54 9.50 18.80
C ARG A 223 5.46 8.02 18.48
N ILE A 224 6.46 7.46 17.78
CA ILE A 224 6.57 6.02 17.56
C ILE A 224 6.74 5.31 18.91
N ARG A 225 7.48 5.91 19.86
CA ARG A 225 7.68 5.40 21.22
C ARG A 225 6.43 5.50 22.09
N GLU A 226 5.70 6.62 22.05
CA GLU A 226 4.40 6.79 22.72
C GLU A 226 3.38 5.79 22.16
N ALA A 227 3.42 5.58 20.86
CA ALA A 227 2.67 4.55 20.21
C ALA A 227 3.02 3.16 20.74
N ALA A 228 4.29 2.80 20.81
CA ALA A 228 4.75 1.52 21.32
C ALA A 228 4.48 1.36 22.83
N GLN A 229 4.57 2.43 23.63
CA GLN A 229 4.28 2.44 25.06
C GLN A 229 2.78 2.33 25.36
N SER A 230 1.90 2.90 24.55
CA SER A 230 0.45 2.68 24.66
C SER A 230 0.06 1.23 24.38
N PHE A 231 0.92 0.48 23.66
CA PHE A 231 0.81 -0.98 23.53
C PHE A 231 1.13 -1.75 24.81
N ALA A 232 2.06 -1.23 25.61
CA ALA A 232 2.51 -1.91 26.81
C ALA A 232 1.69 -1.53 28.06
N GLY A 233 0.90 -0.43 28.03
CA GLY A 233 0.29 0.19 29.19
C GLY A 233 -1.22 0.44 29.16
N ALA A 234 -1.99 -0.14 28.25
CA ALA A 234 -3.42 0.13 28.11
C ALA A 234 -4.23 -0.33 29.35
N ARG A 235 -4.55 0.60 30.24
CA ARG A 235 -5.62 0.47 31.26
C ARG A 235 -6.98 0.80 30.63
N PRO A 236 -8.07 0.11 31.02
CA PRO A 236 -9.36 0.13 30.32
C PRO A 236 -10.37 1.18 30.79
N ASP A 237 -9.97 2.39 31.16
CA ASP A 237 -10.92 3.39 31.64
C ASP A 237 -10.60 4.78 31.08
N ALA A 238 -11.18 5.11 29.92
CA ALA A 238 -11.37 6.49 29.51
C ALA A 238 -12.57 6.61 28.55
N GLU A 239 -13.74 6.81 29.12
CA GLU A 239 -15.00 7.08 28.43
C GLU A 239 -15.16 8.54 27.94
N ASN A 240 -14.12 9.25 27.59
CA ASN A 240 -14.23 10.60 27.03
C ASN A 240 -13.13 10.85 25.98
N ALA A 241 -13.31 10.27 24.78
CA ALA A 241 -12.45 10.58 23.63
C ALA A 241 -13.32 10.82 22.38
N ASP A 242 -14.33 11.67 22.54
CA ASP A 242 -15.03 12.29 21.42
C ASP A 242 -14.45 13.69 21.25
N GLU A 243 -13.42 13.77 20.45
CA GLU A 243 -12.78 14.90 19.76
C GLU A 243 -11.34 14.49 19.32
N GLY A 244 -11.22 13.30 18.76
CA GLY A 244 -9.94 12.79 18.28
C GLY A 244 -9.52 13.42 16.95
N ARG A 245 -9.15 14.70 16.92
CA ARG A 245 -8.15 15.15 15.97
C ARG A 245 -6.90 14.33 16.25
N SER A 246 -6.54 13.48 15.28
CA SER A 246 -5.31 12.68 15.38
C SER A 246 -4.17 13.61 15.78
N LEU A 247 -3.35 13.22 16.78
CA LEU A 247 -2.16 13.99 17.16
C LEU A 247 -1.26 14.29 15.95
N VAL A 248 -1.37 13.45 14.90
CA VAL A 248 -0.74 13.63 13.59
C VAL A 248 -1.33 14.85 12.86
N GLU A 249 -2.64 15.14 12.96
CA GLU A 249 -3.27 16.31 12.32
C GLU A 249 -2.90 17.64 13.01
N LEU A 250 -2.63 17.62 14.31
CA LEU A 250 -2.27 18.81 15.08
C LEU A 250 -0.83 19.32 14.79
N VAL A 251 0.02 18.50 14.20
CA VAL A 251 1.45 18.82 13.97
C VAL A 251 1.78 19.00 12.50
N GLN A 252 0.83 18.77 11.61
CA GLN A 252 1.02 18.93 10.17
C GLN A 252 0.90 20.39 9.74
N THR A 253 1.85 20.85 8.90
CA THR A 253 1.72 22.12 8.19
C THR A 253 0.56 22.06 7.19
N PRO A 254 0.01 23.21 6.75
CA PRO A 254 -0.98 23.24 5.68
C PRO A 254 -0.51 22.51 4.43
N GLU A 255 0.75 22.66 4.03
CA GLU A 255 1.36 21.98 2.90
C GLU A 255 1.38 20.44 3.10
N GLN A 256 1.78 19.97 4.27
CA GLN A 256 1.76 18.54 4.58
C GLN A 256 0.34 17.96 4.51
N ARG A 257 -0.67 18.70 4.95
CA ARG A 257 -2.08 18.26 4.87
C ARG A 257 -2.54 18.13 3.42
N GLU A 258 -2.13 19.04 2.55
CA GLU A 258 -2.46 18.99 1.12
C GLU A 258 -1.79 17.79 0.43
N ILE A 259 -0.49 17.55 0.70
CA ILE A 259 0.23 16.40 0.16
C ILE A 259 -0.42 15.09 0.63
N LEU A 260 -0.73 14.99 1.92
CA LEU A 260 -1.39 13.81 2.48
C LEU A 260 -2.79 13.62 1.89
N ALA A 261 -3.54 14.68 1.63
CA ALA A 261 -4.83 14.60 0.96
C ALA A 261 -4.70 14.06 -0.48
N ARG A 262 -3.70 14.50 -1.25
CA ARG A 262 -3.42 13.96 -2.59
C ARG A 262 -3.01 12.50 -2.53
N LEU A 263 -2.05 12.13 -1.68
CA LEU A 263 -1.63 10.73 -1.49
C LEU A 263 -2.82 9.84 -1.09
N THR A 264 -3.67 10.33 -0.18
CA THR A 264 -4.86 9.62 0.25
C THR A 264 -5.86 9.41 -0.89
N ALA A 265 -6.09 10.41 -1.73
CA ALA A 265 -6.99 10.29 -2.88
C ALA A 265 -6.46 9.27 -3.90
N VAL A 266 -5.16 9.28 -4.17
CA VAL A 266 -4.54 8.29 -5.06
C VAL A 266 -4.64 6.88 -4.46
N MET A 267 -4.34 6.70 -3.18
CA MET A 267 -4.49 5.39 -2.53
C MET A 267 -5.94 4.90 -2.55
N SER A 268 -6.92 5.78 -2.31
CA SER A 268 -8.34 5.43 -2.41
C SER A 268 -8.73 5.00 -3.82
N LEU A 269 -8.22 5.67 -4.85
CA LEU A 269 -8.42 5.29 -6.23
C LEU A 269 -7.82 3.90 -6.54
N LEU A 270 -6.57 3.66 -6.15
CA LEU A 270 -5.87 2.40 -6.43
C LEU A 270 -6.59 1.21 -5.79
N GLU A 271 -6.90 1.32 -4.50
CA GLU A 271 -7.60 0.27 -3.75
C GLU A 271 -9.04 0.09 -4.24
N GLY A 272 -9.75 1.21 -4.46
CA GLY A 272 -11.14 1.15 -4.96
C GLY A 272 -11.23 0.55 -6.36
N HIS A 273 -10.23 0.80 -7.21
CA HIS A 273 -10.15 0.16 -8.52
C HIS A 273 -9.86 -1.35 -8.40
N ALA A 274 -8.95 -1.75 -7.50
CA ALA A 274 -8.68 -3.16 -7.26
C ALA A 274 -9.91 -3.89 -6.71
N ASP A 275 -10.63 -3.30 -5.75
CA ASP A 275 -11.90 -3.83 -5.23
C ASP A 275 -12.96 -3.93 -6.33
N PHE A 276 -13.08 -2.92 -7.20
CA PHE A 276 -14.01 -2.94 -8.33
C PHE A 276 -13.69 -4.02 -9.36
N VAL A 277 -12.41 -4.24 -9.66
CA VAL A 277 -11.97 -5.25 -10.64
C VAL A 277 -12.21 -6.66 -10.13
N MET A 278 -11.78 -6.95 -8.87
CA MET A 278 -11.93 -8.29 -8.32
C MET A 278 -13.40 -8.74 -8.17
N ASP A 279 -14.33 -7.78 -8.04
CA ASP A 279 -15.75 -8.07 -8.07
C ASP A 279 -16.29 -8.14 -9.50
N GLY A 280 -15.80 -7.27 -10.37
CA GLY A 280 -16.29 -7.11 -11.73
C GLY A 280 -15.96 -8.28 -12.65
N VAL A 281 -14.89 -9.04 -12.39
CA VAL A 281 -14.60 -10.30 -13.12
C VAL A 281 -15.70 -11.36 -12.90
N GLY A 282 -16.44 -11.25 -11.81
CA GLY A 282 -17.70 -11.94 -11.57
C GLY A 282 -17.61 -13.42 -11.25
N PRO A 283 -18.79 -14.06 -11.04
CA PRO A 283 -18.88 -15.45 -10.57
C PRO A 283 -18.46 -16.49 -11.61
N GLN A 284 -18.28 -16.10 -12.86
CA GLN A 284 -17.72 -16.98 -13.89
C GLN A 284 -16.24 -17.27 -13.67
N VAL A 285 -15.52 -16.35 -13.03
CA VAL A 285 -14.09 -16.47 -12.69
C VAL A 285 -13.91 -16.91 -11.25
N VAL A 286 -14.68 -16.31 -10.32
CA VAL A 286 -14.69 -16.64 -8.89
C VAL A 286 -16.11 -16.99 -8.47
N PRO A 287 -16.51 -18.28 -8.51
CA PRO A 287 -17.89 -18.69 -8.22
C PRO A 287 -18.43 -18.23 -6.89
N SER A 288 -17.63 -18.23 -5.83
CA SER A 288 -18.03 -17.83 -4.48
C SER A 288 -17.71 -16.35 -4.14
N VAL A 289 -17.52 -15.48 -5.14
CA VAL A 289 -17.11 -14.07 -4.92
C VAL A 289 -18.01 -13.32 -3.95
N ALA A 290 -19.33 -13.49 -4.04
CA ALA A 290 -20.29 -12.81 -3.16
C ALA A 290 -20.15 -13.23 -1.69
N GLU A 291 -19.99 -14.55 -1.44
CA GLU A 291 -19.76 -15.10 -0.11
C GLU A 291 -18.44 -14.61 0.49
N ILE A 292 -17.35 -14.70 -0.30
CA ILE A 292 -16.02 -14.21 0.10
C ILE A 292 -16.10 -12.74 0.50
N ARG A 293 -16.73 -11.91 -0.33
CA ARG A 293 -16.89 -10.47 -0.09
C ARG A 293 -17.62 -10.19 1.21
N GLU A 294 -18.77 -10.82 1.41
CA GLU A 294 -19.58 -10.65 2.61
C GLU A 294 -18.80 -11.01 3.87
N LYS A 295 -18.22 -12.20 3.92
CA LYS A 295 -17.44 -12.69 5.07
C LYS A 295 -16.19 -11.83 5.33
N PHE A 296 -15.52 -11.38 4.27
CA PHE A 296 -14.34 -10.52 4.39
C PHE A 296 -14.72 -9.11 4.92
N GLN A 297 -15.85 -8.56 4.49
CA GLN A 297 -16.36 -7.29 5.02
C GLN A 297 -16.79 -7.41 6.48
N GLN A 298 -17.48 -8.50 6.85
CA GLN A 298 -17.85 -8.79 8.24
C GLN A 298 -16.61 -8.91 9.13
N ARG A 299 -15.57 -9.62 8.68
CA ARG A 299 -14.28 -9.69 9.37
C ARG A 299 -13.64 -8.32 9.56
N ARG A 300 -13.66 -7.46 8.54
CA ARG A 300 -13.16 -6.08 8.64
C ARG A 300 -13.98 -5.25 9.64
N ALA A 301 -15.28 -5.46 9.73
CA ALA A 301 -16.18 -4.71 10.61
C ALA A 301 -16.11 -5.18 12.07
N SER A 302 -15.97 -6.49 12.32
CA SER A 302 -15.96 -7.07 13.67
C SER A 302 -14.67 -6.80 14.46
N GLY A 303 -13.65 -6.24 13.81
CA GLY A 303 -12.40 -5.80 14.44
C GLY A 303 -11.67 -6.91 15.16
N ALA A 304 -10.63 -7.44 14.57
CA ALA A 304 -9.76 -8.39 15.24
C ALA A 304 -9.13 -7.73 16.49
N GLY A 305 -9.55 -8.12 17.67
CA GLY A 305 -8.91 -7.88 18.96
C GLY A 305 -8.63 -6.43 19.37
N ARG A 306 -8.59 -6.16 20.70
CA ARG A 306 -8.28 -4.85 21.29
C ARG A 306 -6.96 -4.24 20.79
N LEU A 307 -5.95 -5.06 20.55
CA LEU A 307 -4.64 -4.65 20.04
C LEU A 307 -4.73 -4.12 18.61
N ASP A 308 -5.56 -4.76 17.78
CA ASP A 308 -5.78 -4.38 16.38
C ASP A 308 -6.56 -3.05 16.27
N ALA A 309 -7.55 -2.86 17.14
CA ALA A 309 -8.29 -1.60 17.25
C ALA A 309 -7.38 -0.44 17.70
N ALA A 310 -6.50 -0.67 18.69
CA ALA A 310 -5.55 0.34 19.14
C ALA A 310 -4.54 0.72 18.05
N LEU A 311 -3.99 -0.25 17.30
CA LEU A 311 -3.09 0.00 16.18
C LEU A 311 -3.80 0.70 15.02
N ARG A 312 -5.03 0.30 14.69
CA ARG A 312 -5.83 0.98 13.69
C ARG A 312 -6.07 2.44 14.05
N LYS A 313 -6.44 2.72 15.30
CA LYS A 313 -6.65 4.07 15.80
C LYS A 313 -5.34 4.88 15.77
N LEU A 314 -4.24 4.28 16.20
CA LEU A 314 -2.91 4.91 16.23
C LEU A 314 -2.37 5.25 14.84
N LEU A 315 -2.53 4.32 13.88
CA LEU A 315 -2.07 4.49 12.50
C LEU A 315 -3.11 5.22 11.63
N GLY A 316 -4.23 5.67 12.20
CA GLY A 316 -5.32 6.30 11.44
C GLY A 316 -6.02 5.34 10.46
N LEU A 317 -5.90 4.02 10.67
CA LEU A 317 -6.41 3.02 9.74
C LEU A 317 -7.95 2.98 9.67
N ASP A 318 -8.65 3.43 10.72
CA ASP A 318 -10.12 3.52 10.69
C ASP A 318 -10.61 4.60 9.72
N ALA A 319 -9.86 5.70 9.59
CA ALA A 319 -10.08 6.69 8.55
C ALA A 319 -9.77 6.11 7.16
N LYS A 320 -8.69 5.32 7.03
CA LYS A 320 -8.32 4.63 5.78
C LYS A 320 -9.37 3.60 5.33
N LEU A 321 -9.96 2.83 6.23
CA LEU A 321 -11.01 1.84 5.88
C LEU A 321 -12.29 2.49 5.32
N ARG A 322 -12.62 3.69 5.77
CA ARG A 322 -13.70 4.49 5.16
C ARG A 322 -13.33 4.96 3.76
N GLN A 323 -12.08 5.39 3.57
CA GLN A 323 -11.55 5.86 2.29
C GLN A 323 -11.54 4.78 1.21
N TYR A 324 -11.31 3.50 1.54
CA TYR A 324 -11.37 2.39 0.57
C TYR A 324 -12.77 2.19 0.00
N ARG A 325 -13.82 2.27 0.83
CA ARG A 325 -15.23 2.23 0.37
C ARG A 325 -15.56 3.41 -0.53
N ASP A 326 -15.03 4.59 -0.23
CA ASP A 326 -15.23 5.79 -1.03
C ASP A 326 -14.54 5.66 -2.39
N GLY A 327 -13.36 5.03 -2.45
CA GLY A 327 -12.65 4.72 -3.68
C GLY A 327 -13.43 3.77 -4.60
N GLU A 328 -13.96 2.66 -4.09
CA GLU A 328 -14.78 1.73 -4.88
C GLU A 328 -16.07 2.41 -5.39
N ARG A 329 -16.74 3.18 -4.53
CA ARG A 329 -17.92 3.95 -4.91
C ARG A 329 -17.62 4.94 -6.03
N PHE A 330 -16.49 5.65 -5.95
CA PHE A 330 -16.01 6.55 -6.99
C PHE A 330 -15.83 5.81 -8.32
N VAL A 331 -15.04 4.72 -8.33
CA VAL A 331 -14.78 3.95 -9.56
C VAL A 331 -16.08 3.44 -10.16
N ARG A 332 -16.95 2.83 -9.36
CA ARG A 332 -18.26 2.32 -9.81
C ARG A 332 -19.15 3.41 -10.40
N ALA A 333 -19.20 4.58 -9.76
CA ALA A 333 -20.00 5.70 -10.23
C ALA A 333 -19.46 6.28 -11.56
N VAL A 334 -18.13 6.44 -11.67
CA VAL A 334 -17.50 6.93 -12.90
C VAL A 334 -17.66 5.94 -14.04
N VAL A 335 -17.38 4.65 -13.81
CA VAL A 335 -17.56 3.61 -14.84
C VAL A 335 -19.03 3.52 -15.27
N GLY A 336 -19.97 3.68 -14.34
CA GLY A 336 -21.40 3.71 -14.66
C GLY A 336 -21.83 4.89 -15.53
N GLN A 337 -21.11 6.02 -15.48
CA GLN A 337 -21.43 7.23 -16.27
C GLN A 337 -20.71 7.26 -17.63
N VAL A 338 -19.43 6.90 -17.68
CA VAL A 338 -18.58 7.10 -18.85
C VAL A 338 -17.96 5.80 -19.39
N GLY A 339 -18.31 4.66 -18.81
CA GLY A 339 -17.74 3.35 -19.16
C GLY A 339 -16.29 3.18 -18.69
N MET A 340 -15.74 1.97 -18.87
CA MET A 340 -14.36 1.65 -18.48
C MET A 340 -13.33 2.50 -19.26
N GLU A 341 -13.53 2.69 -20.54
CA GLU A 341 -12.64 3.51 -21.38
C GLU A 341 -12.62 4.98 -20.90
N GLY A 342 -13.80 5.53 -20.58
CA GLY A 342 -13.90 6.87 -20.00
C GLY A 342 -13.20 6.94 -18.62
N PHE A 343 -13.39 5.94 -17.77
CA PHE A 343 -12.69 5.86 -16.48
C PHE A 343 -11.17 5.81 -16.66
N ASN A 344 -10.68 5.06 -17.66
CA ASN A 344 -9.23 4.92 -17.90
C ASN A 344 -8.51 6.23 -18.22
N ARG A 345 -9.23 7.32 -18.50
CA ARG A 345 -8.62 8.66 -18.57
C ARG A 345 -7.95 9.08 -17.26
N VAL A 346 -8.32 8.48 -16.13
CA VAL A 346 -7.68 8.72 -14.83
C VAL A 346 -6.18 8.41 -14.86
N TRP A 347 -5.75 7.49 -15.73
CA TRP A 347 -4.38 7.03 -15.85
C TRP A 347 -3.54 7.84 -16.86
N THR A 348 -4.11 8.88 -17.48
CA THR A 348 -3.44 9.64 -18.57
C THR A 348 -2.30 10.52 -18.05
N SER A 349 -2.48 11.18 -16.91
CA SER A 349 -1.49 12.08 -16.31
C SER A 349 -1.79 12.33 -14.82
N PRO A 350 -0.85 12.87 -14.05
CA PRO A 350 -1.11 13.30 -12.67
C PRO A 350 -2.29 14.27 -12.54
N ASN A 351 -2.53 15.10 -13.56
CA ASN A 351 -3.62 16.08 -13.54
C ASN A 351 -5.01 15.46 -13.71
N THR A 352 -5.10 14.21 -14.16
CA THR A 352 -6.36 13.47 -14.27
C THR A 352 -6.67 12.65 -13.03
N LEU A 353 -5.76 12.54 -12.07
CA LEU A 353 -6.05 11.91 -10.78
C LEU A 353 -7.17 12.66 -10.05
N PRO A 354 -8.07 11.97 -9.35
CA PRO A 354 -9.12 12.61 -8.57
C PRO A 354 -8.54 13.29 -7.33
N THR A 355 -9.11 14.42 -6.98
CA THR A 355 -8.93 15.04 -5.66
C THR A 355 -9.76 14.28 -4.61
N LYS A 356 -9.47 14.51 -3.32
CA LYS A 356 -10.28 13.95 -2.23
C LYS A 356 -11.76 14.36 -2.35
N ALA A 357 -12.04 15.61 -2.72
CA ALA A 357 -13.41 16.10 -2.92
C ALA A 357 -14.13 15.41 -4.09
N GLU A 358 -13.40 15.06 -5.15
CA GLU A 358 -13.95 14.34 -6.30
C GLU A 358 -14.17 12.85 -6.03
N ILE A 359 -13.38 12.23 -5.15
CA ILE A 359 -13.67 10.88 -4.65
C ILE A 359 -15.06 10.86 -3.98
N ASP A 360 -15.38 11.90 -3.21
CA ASP A 360 -16.69 12.02 -2.57
C ASP A 360 -17.81 12.39 -3.56
N ARG A 361 -17.49 13.13 -4.63
CA ARG A 361 -18.41 13.61 -5.67
C ARG A 361 -17.91 13.24 -7.09
N PRO A 362 -18.09 11.98 -7.52
CA PRO A 362 -17.57 11.48 -8.79
C PRO A 362 -17.98 12.29 -10.03
N ALA A 363 -19.16 12.91 -10.02
CA ALA A 363 -19.64 13.74 -11.11
C ALA A 363 -18.75 14.97 -11.36
N ASP A 364 -18.12 15.53 -10.32
CA ASP A 364 -17.20 16.67 -10.46
C ASP A 364 -15.95 16.25 -11.25
N TRP A 365 -15.41 15.05 -10.98
CA TRP A 365 -14.31 14.49 -11.73
C TRP A 365 -14.68 14.26 -13.21
N VAL A 366 -15.85 13.69 -13.47
CA VAL A 366 -16.34 13.47 -14.83
C VAL A 366 -16.45 14.81 -15.57
N ALA A 367 -17.04 15.83 -14.95
CA ALA A 367 -17.17 17.15 -15.54
C ALA A 367 -15.79 17.77 -15.83
N ARG A 368 -14.81 17.65 -14.95
CA ARG A 368 -13.46 18.19 -15.14
C ARG A 368 -12.67 17.48 -16.23
N VAL A 369 -12.74 16.13 -16.28
CA VAL A 369 -11.90 15.33 -17.17
C VAL A 369 -12.56 15.14 -18.54
N HIS A 370 -13.90 15.13 -18.62
CA HIS A 370 -14.64 14.91 -19.85
C HIS A 370 -15.34 16.17 -20.38
N GLY A 371 -15.59 17.20 -19.55
CA GLY A 371 -16.33 18.40 -19.94
C GLY A 371 -15.55 19.39 -20.82
N LYS A 372 -14.24 19.30 -20.91
CA LYS A 372 -13.40 20.21 -21.72
C LYS A 372 -13.37 19.89 -23.23
N GLY A 373 -14.20 18.98 -23.71
CA GLY A 373 -14.22 18.54 -25.12
C GLY A 373 -15.32 19.13 -26.00
N SER A 374 -16.22 20.01 -25.49
CA SER A 374 -17.37 20.51 -26.27
C SER A 374 -17.29 21.97 -26.72
N GLU A 375 -16.19 22.69 -26.43
CA GLU A 375 -16.07 24.12 -26.83
C GLU A 375 -15.08 24.37 -27.98
N GLY A 376 -14.80 23.36 -28.83
CA GLY A 376 -13.87 23.50 -29.95
C GLY A 376 -14.43 23.08 -31.30
N GLY A 377 -15.72 23.31 -31.61
CA GLY A 377 -16.29 22.84 -32.86
C GLY A 377 -17.51 23.63 -33.32
N GLY A 378 -17.40 24.96 -33.37
CA GLY A 378 -18.52 25.74 -33.84
C GLY A 378 -18.15 27.19 -34.10
N GLU A 379 -17.44 27.48 -35.19
CA GLU A 379 -17.46 28.78 -35.86
C GLU A 379 -16.45 28.70 -37.02
N ASP A 380 -16.94 28.33 -38.22
CA ASP A 380 -16.46 28.81 -39.49
C ASP A 380 -17.39 28.25 -40.59
N ARG A 381 -18.54 28.84 -40.69
CA ARG A 381 -19.33 28.90 -41.91
C ARG A 381 -20.04 30.25 -41.92
N GLU A 382 -19.36 31.21 -42.56
CA GLU A 382 -20.00 32.27 -43.36
C GLU A 382 -18.90 33.18 -43.91
N GLY A 383 -18.84 33.25 -45.26
CA GLY A 383 -17.98 34.17 -45.99
C GLY A 383 -17.62 33.61 -47.38
#